data_0128dc99dfce854a7f92b39cec046da4
#
_entry.id   0128dc99dfce854a7f92b39cec046da4
#
_cell.length_a   1.000
_cell.length_b   1.000
_cell.length_c   1.000
_cell.angle_alpha   90.00
_cell.angle_beta   90.00
_cell.angle_gamma   90.00
#
_symmetry.space_group_name_H-M   'P 1'
#
loop_
_entity.id
_entity.type
_entity.pdbx_description
1 polymer ?
#
loop_
_entity_poly.entity_id
_entity_poly.type
_entity_poly.pdbx_seq_one_letter_code
_entity_poly.pdbx_strand_id
1 'polypeptide(L)'
;MSKTAIEVENVSKAFPLTKQMNLREEFTKVFKRYLLRKVSGEKPEQFYALKNISFSVQAGEALAIIGRNGSGKSTLLRIMTRIMRPTTGYTRIHGRYTALIGLGAGFINTMTGRENIILNAAIHGISYGEIMTRIDDIIEFADIGQFIDMPVKDYSTGMNARLAFSVAIHILPDIIFLDEVLSVGDAAFQQKCMTRINQLKRDKKTIVFVSHSEGAVKKLCDRAVWIHQGEMIMDGPTDDVYKAYNKRFKAPKAPARASAD
;
A
#
# COMPACT_ATOMS: atom_id res chain seq x y z
N MET A 1 -1.78 22.77 -17.65
CA MET A 1 -1.29 22.48 -16.28
C MET A 1 -1.74 21.07 -15.93
N SER A 2 -0.83 20.18 -15.55
CA SER A 2 -1.20 18.83 -15.10
C SER A 2 -1.99 18.96 -13.78
N LYS A 3 -3.11 18.21 -13.68
CA LYS A 3 -3.97 18.22 -12.50
C LYS A 3 -3.33 17.35 -11.42
N THR A 4 -3.17 17.86 -10.21
CA THR A 4 -2.71 17.06 -9.07
C THR A 4 -3.74 15.98 -8.73
N ALA A 5 -3.31 14.72 -8.63
CA ALA A 5 -4.14 13.59 -8.25
C ALA A 5 -4.06 13.30 -6.75
N ILE A 6 -2.87 13.46 -6.16
CA ILE A 6 -2.63 13.20 -4.73
C ILE A 6 -1.75 14.31 -4.17
N GLU A 7 -2.14 14.82 -3.00
CA GLU A 7 -1.37 15.76 -2.20
C GLU A 7 -1.07 15.13 -0.85
N VAL A 8 0.18 15.21 -0.43
CA VAL A 8 0.67 14.78 0.89
C VAL A 8 1.38 15.99 1.48
N GLU A 9 0.86 16.55 2.58
CA GLU A 9 1.41 17.76 3.19
C GLU A 9 1.70 17.58 4.66
N ASN A 10 2.98 17.75 5.03
CA ASN A 10 3.51 17.76 6.38
C ASN A 10 3.05 16.55 7.22
N VAL A 11 2.90 15.38 6.57
CA VAL A 11 2.38 14.18 7.18
C VAL A 11 3.39 13.60 8.16
N SER A 12 2.98 13.53 9.43
CA SER A 12 3.69 12.78 10.46
C SER A 12 2.79 11.73 11.09
N LYS A 13 3.37 10.61 11.51
CA LYS A 13 2.66 9.57 12.25
C LYS A 13 3.47 9.11 13.44
N ALA A 14 2.94 9.37 14.62
CA ALA A 14 3.46 8.90 15.89
C ALA A 14 2.62 7.74 16.42
N PHE A 15 3.29 6.77 17.03
CA PHE A 15 2.68 5.69 17.81
C PHE A 15 3.18 5.78 19.24
N PRO A 16 2.30 5.63 20.25
CA PRO A 16 2.75 5.60 21.65
C PRO A 16 3.61 4.35 21.88
N LEU A 17 4.78 4.51 22.45
CA LEU A 17 5.59 3.40 22.95
C LEU A 17 5.01 2.98 24.30
N THR A 18 4.02 2.07 24.25
CA THR A 18 3.51 1.45 25.47
C THR A 18 4.53 0.40 25.91
N LYS A 19 5.35 0.72 26.94
CA LYS A 19 6.09 -0.32 27.65
C LYS A 19 5.04 -1.31 28.16
N GLN A 20 5.20 -2.60 27.92
CA GLN A 20 4.40 -3.64 28.57
C GLN A 20 4.63 -3.49 30.08
N MET A 21 3.72 -2.77 30.74
CA MET A 21 3.74 -2.65 32.18
C MET A 21 2.96 -3.83 32.77
N ASN A 22 3.58 -4.52 33.71
CA ASN A 22 2.92 -5.55 34.49
C ASN A 22 1.67 -4.96 35.16
N LEU A 23 0.55 -5.65 35.10
CA LEU A 23 -0.73 -5.26 35.73
C LEU A 23 -0.56 -4.75 37.18
N ARG A 24 0.38 -5.31 37.95
CA ARG A 24 0.72 -4.86 39.32
C ARG A 24 1.27 -3.43 39.37
N GLU A 25 2.05 -3.00 38.39
CA GLU A 25 2.59 -1.64 38.33
C GLU A 25 1.55 -0.62 37.91
N GLU A 26 0.59 -1.02 37.07
CA GLU A 26 -0.54 -0.17 36.71
C GLU A 26 -1.44 0.12 37.90
N PHE A 27 -1.80 -0.90 38.69
CA PHE A 27 -2.60 -0.73 39.91
C PHE A 27 -1.93 0.20 40.93
N THR A 28 -0.62 0.05 41.14
CA THR A 28 0.11 0.91 42.09
C THR A 28 0.26 2.34 41.58
N LYS A 29 0.38 2.56 40.27
CA LYS A 29 0.44 3.92 39.68
C LYS A 29 -0.91 4.61 39.69
N VAL A 30 -2.00 3.90 39.38
CA VAL A 30 -3.37 4.42 39.44
C VAL A 30 -3.72 4.80 40.86
N PHE A 31 -3.38 3.97 41.85
CA PHE A 31 -3.61 4.25 43.24
C PHE A 31 -2.81 5.45 43.76
N LYS A 32 -1.51 5.53 43.43
CA LYS A 32 -0.68 6.71 43.72
C LYS A 32 -1.16 7.98 43.00
N ARG A 33 -1.66 7.87 41.78
CA ARG A 33 -2.20 8.99 40.98
C ARG A 33 -3.50 9.54 41.59
N TYR A 34 -4.33 8.67 42.15
CA TYR A 34 -5.55 9.04 42.87
C TYR A 34 -5.26 9.72 44.21
N LEU A 35 -4.23 9.23 44.94
CA LEU A 35 -3.89 9.77 46.27
C LEU A 35 -3.12 11.10 46.22
N LEU A 36 -2.26 11.31 45.18
CA LEU A 36 -1.32 12.43 45.14
C LEU A 36 -1.78 13.61 44.30
N ARG A 37 -2.93 13.57 43.62
CA ARG A 37 -3.46 14.66 42.78
C ARG A 37 -2.41 15.32 41.86
N LYS A 38 -1.22 14.73 41.70
CA LYS A 38 -0.19 15.20 40.79
C LYS A 38 -0.32 14.46 39.46
N VAL A 39 -0.93 15.12 38.48
CA VAL A 39 -0.81 14.74 37.08
C VAL A 39 0.62 15.02 36.68
N SER A 40 1.51 14.04 36.75
CA SER A 40 2.81 14.14 36.11
C SER A 40 2.52 14.13 34.60
N GLY A 41 2.73 15.29 33.98
CA GLY A 41 2.52 15.52 32.55
C GLY A 41 3.61 14.88 31.67
N GLU A 42 4.13 13.72 32.02
CA GLU A 42 5.04 12.97 31.17
C GLU A 42 4.24 12.50 29.94
N LYS A 43 4.50 13.15 28.82
CA LYS A 43 3.99 12.67 27.51
C LYS A 43 4.57 11.28 27.29
N PRO A 44 3.74 10.29 26.93
CA PRO A 44 4.26 8.96 26.63
C PRO A 44 5.31 9.08 25.51
N GLU A 45 6.40 8.36 25.68
CA GLU A 45 7.43 8.27 24.66
C GLU A 45 6.80 7.83 23.35
N GLN A 46 7.06 8.54 22.26
CA GLN A 46 6.43 8.31 20.97
C GLN A 46 7.45 7.85 19.94
N PHE A 47 7.09 6.83 19.20
CA PHE A 47 7.82 6.39 18.01
C PHE A 47 7.20 7.05 16.77
N TYR A 48 8.00 7.83 16.05
CA TYR A 48 7.56 8.44 14.80
C TYR A 48 7.87 7.50 13.62
N ALA A 49 6.82 6.90 13.07
CA ALA A 49 6.93 6.09 11.86
C ALA A 49 7.04 6.94 10.59
N LEU A 50 6.54 8.19 10.64
CA LEU A 50 6.67 9.19 9.59
C LEU A 50 6.90 10.55 10.25
N LYS A 51 7.75 11.37 9.61
CA LYS A 51 8.14 12.69 10.08
C LYS A 51 8.09 13.68 8.92
N ASN A 52 7.10 14.55 8.94
CA ASN A 52 6.99 15.72 8.06
C ASN A 52 7.16 15.40 6.55
N ILE A 53 6.45 14.39 6.06
CA ILE A 53 6.48 13.97 4.66
C ILE A 53 5.61 14.89 3.81
N SER A 54 6.16 15.43 2.72
CA SER A 54 5.43 16.29 1.77
C SER A 54 5.84 15.99 0.34
N PHE A 55 4.88 15.65 -0.51
CA PHE A 55 5.03 15.51 -1.97
C PHE A 55 3.66 15.53 -2.64
N SER A 56 3.65 15.66 -3.96
CA SER A 56 2.42 15.53 -4.77
C SER A 56 2.61 14.52 -5.89
N VAL A 57 1.49 13.94 -6.36
CA VAL A 57 1.45 13.04 -7.51
C VAL A 57 0.53 13.65 -8.56
N GLN A 58 1.01 13.74 -9.80
CA GLN A 58 0.21 14.29 -10.89
C GLN A 58 -0.70 13.23 -11.49
N ALA A 59 -1.83 13.67 -12.06
CA ALA A 59 -2.74 12.77 -12.76
C ALA A 59 -2.03 12.08 -13.94
N GLY A 60 -2.15 10.76 -14.01
CA GLY A 60 -1.48 9.91 -15.01
C GLY A 60 -0.03 9.58 -14.69
N GLU A 61 0.49 10.03 -13.54
CA GLU A 61 1.84 9.71 -13.10
C GLU A 61 1.92 8.33 -12.43
N ALA A 62 3.04 7.61 -12.66
CA ALA A 62 3.38 6.40 -11.92
C ALA A 62 4.55 6.72 -10.96
N LEU A 63 4.23 6.83 -9.67
CA LEU A 63 5.17 7.12 -8.59
C LEU A 63 5.51 5.86 -7.81
N ALA A 64 6.81 5.63 -7.56
CA ALA A 64 7.25 4.61 -6.62
C ALA A 64 7.52 5.19 -5.22
N ILE A 65 7.22 4.43 -4.17
CA ILE A 65 7.68 4.71 -2.81
C ILE A 65 8.64 3.60 -2.41
N ILE A 66 9.92 3.95 -2.25
CA ILE A 66 10.99 3.00 -1.95
C ILE A 66 11.60 3.21 -0.57
N GLY A 67 12.28 2.20 -0.06
CA GLY A 67 12.96 2.24 1.24
C GLY A 67 13.05 0.85 1.86
N ARG A 68 13.88 0.69 2.88
CA ARG A 68 14.04 -0.59 3.62
C ARG A 68 12.76 -0.96 4.40
N ASN A 69 12.68 -2.22 4.84
CA ASN A 69 11.62 -2.66 5.75
C ASN A 69 11.66 -1.81 7.04
N GLY A 70 10.48 -1.41 7.52
CA GLY A 70 10.36 -0.51 8.68
C GLY A 70 10.63 0.97 8.40
N SER A 71 10.87 1.40 7.15
CA SER A 71 11.11 2.81 6.85
C SER A 71 9.87 3.71 6.90
N GLY A 72 8.66 3.15 6.96
CA GLY A 72 7.40 3.90 7.00
C GLY A 72 6.54 3.81 5.74
N LYS A 73 6.99 3.11 4.67
CA LYS A 73 6.26 2.99 3.39
C LYS A 73 4.80 2.55 3.54
N SER A 74 4.57 1.42 4.21
CA SER A 74 3.21 0.88 4.41
C SER A 74 2.36 1.77 5.31
N THR A 75 2.98 2.49 6.27
CA THR A 75 2.28 3.49 7.08
C THR A 75 1.83 4.67 6.23
N LEU A 76 2.72 5.19 5.36
CA LEU A 76 2.38 6.26 4.44
C LEU A 76 1.28 5.84 3.47
N LEU A 77 1.38 4.63 2.89
CA LEU A 77 0.36 4.09 2.00
C LEU A 77 -1.02 3.99 2.67
N ARG A 78 -1.08 3.50 3.92
CA ARG A 78 -2.33 3.44 4.71
C ARG A 78 -2.90 4.83 5.01
N ILE A 79 -2.06 5.84 5.19
CA ILE A 79 -2.52 7.22 5.39
C ILE A 79 -3.04 7.80 4.08
N MET A 80 -2.33 7.62 2.97
CA MET A 80 -2.78 8.07 1.66
C MET A 80 -4.12 7.45 1.27
N THR A 81 -4.34 6.17 1.59
CA THR A 81 -5.60 5.45 1.32
C THR A 81 -6.68 5.66 2.38
N ARG A 82 -6.47 6.56 3.36
CA ARG A 82 -7.40 6.88 4.45
C ARG A 82 -7.73 5.70 5.38
N ILE A 83 -7.00 4.59 5.31
CA ILE A 83 -7.09 3.48 6.27
C ILE A 83 -6.58 3.92 7.64
N MET A 84 -5.64 4.87 7.68
CA MET A 84 -5.05 5.40 8.90
C MET A 84 -5.02 6.93 8.88
N ARG A 85 -5.33 7.56 10.01
CA ARG A 85 -5.20 9.02 10.15
C ARG A 85 -3.75 9.39 10.49
N PRO A 86 -3.19 10.47 9.91
CA PRO A 86 -1.92 11.01 10.33
C PRO A 86 -2.04 11.62 11.74
N THR A 87 -0.91 11.82 12.42
CA THR A 87 -0.84 12.56 13.69
C THR A 87 -0.84 14.07 13.42
N THR A 88 -0.13 14.49 12.39
CA THR A 88 -0.11 15.88 11.88
C THR A 88 -0.09 15.87 10.36
N GLY A 89 -0.46 17.00 9.74
CA GLY A 89 -0.56 17.12 8.30
C GLY A 89 -1.82 16.46 7.72
N TYR A 90 -1.90 16.37 6.41
CA TYR A 90 -3.04 15.79 5.72
C TYR A 90 -2.66 15.18 4.37
N THR A 91 -3.58 14.35 3.85
CA THR A 91 -3.54 13.86 2.47
C THR A 91 -4.85 14.17 1.76
N ARG A 92 -4.77 14.60 0.50
CA ARG A 92 -5.92 14.78 -0.38
C ARG A 92 -5.79 13.90 -1.60
N ILE A 93 -6.88 13.28 -2.00
CA ILE A 93 -7.00 12.47 -3.21
C ILE A 93 -8.10 13.08 -4.08
N HIS A 94 -7.78 13.32 -5.34
CA HIS A 94 -8.68 13.90 -6.34
C HIS A 94 -9.04 12.85 -7.38
N GLY A 95 -10.15 12.15 -7.18
CA GLY A 95 -10.65 11.09 -8.04
C GLY A 95 -11.02 9.82 -7.30
N ARG A 96 -11.52 8.84 -8.05
CA ARG A 96 -11.81 7.50 -7.52
C ARG A 96 -10.51 6.73 -7.39
N TYR A 97 -10.32 6.05 -6.28
CA TYR A 97 -9.12 5.24 -6.08
C TYR A 97 -9.45 3.83 -5.63
N THR A 98 -8.56 2.92 -5.95
CA THR A 98 -8.52 1.57 -5.36
C THR A 98 -7.16 1.30 -4.74
N ALA A 99 -7.15 0.47 -3.70
CA ALA A 99 -5.93 0.09 -3.01
C ALA A 99 -5.82 -1.43 -2.96
N LEU A 100 -4.79 -1.96 -3.58
CA LEU A 100 -4.43 -3.38 -3.51
C LEU A 100 -3.60 -3.63 -2.22
N ILE A 101 -4.19 -3.24 -1.08
CA ILE A 101 -3.61 -3.41 0.25
C ILE A 101 -4.49 -4.40 1.01
N GLY A 102 -3.93 -5.55 1.40
CA GLY A 102 -4.74 -6.58 2.07
C GLY A 102 -5.84 -7.11 1.16
N LEU A 103 -5.45 -7.73 0.06
CA LEU A 103 -6.34 -8.30 -0.95
C LEU A 103 -7.47 -9.13 -0.32
N GLY A 104 -8.71 -8.89 -0.77
CA GLY A 104 -9.90 -9.51 -0.20
C GLY A 104 -10.52 -8.76 0.99
N ALA A 105 -9.97 -7.62 1.39
CA ALA A 105 -10.63 -6.75 2.35
C ALA A 105 -11.99 -6.29 1.80
N GLY A 106 -13.04 -6.50 2.58
CA GLY A 106 -14.42 -6.21 2.16
C GLY A 106 -15.16 -7.39 1.54
N PHE A 107 -14.52 -8.55 1.36
CA PHE A 107 -15.23 -9.76 0.98
C PHE A 107 -16.01 -10.34 2.16
N ILE A 108 -17.24 -10.75 1.91
CA ILE A 108 -18.07 -11.45 2.87
C ILE A 108 -17.92 -12.95 2.61
N ASN A 109 -17.37 -13.65 3.58
CA ASN A 109 -17.01 -15.06 3.46
C ASN A 109 -18.18 -16.00 3.14
N THR A 110 -19.40 -15.63 3.56
CA THR A 110 -20.61 -16.42 3.32
C THR A 110 -21.26 -16.17 1.96
N MET A 111 -20.84 -15.13 1.25
CA MET A 111 -21.30 -14.81 -0.10
C MET A 111 -20.41 -15.50 -1.15
N THR A 112 -20.99 -15.74 -2.32
CA THR A 112 -20.27 -16.28 -3.48
C THR A 112 -19.24 -15.28 -4.01
N GLY A 113 -18.32 -15.75 -4.86
CA GLY A 113 -17.38 -14.86 -5.55
C GLY A 113 -18.09 -13.82 -6.40
N ARG A 114 -19.14 -14.24 -7.13
CA ARG A 114 -19.96 -13.34 -7.97
C ARG A 114 -20.65 -12.25 -7.14
N GLU A 115 -21.25 -12.60 -6.02
CA GLU A 115 -21.88 -11.63 -5.10
C GLU A 115 -20.85 -10.68 -4.50
N ASN A 116 -19.66 -11.16 -4.17
CA ASN A 116 -18.54 -10.33 -3.68
C ASN A 116 -18.02 -9.35 -4.75
N ILE A 117 -18.01 -9.72 -6.04
CA ILE A 117 -17.69 -8.78 -7.12
C ILE A 117 -18.67 -7.60 -7.09
N ILE A 118 -19.97 -7.89 -7.05
CA ILE A 118 -21.05 -6.88 -7.07
C ILE A 118 -20.96 -5.99 -5.82
N LEU A 119 -20.81 -6.60 -4.65
CA LEU A 119 -20.68 -5.88 -3.37
C LEU A 119 -19.47 -4.94 -3.38
N ASN A 120 -18.31 -5.44 -3.80
CA ASN A 120 -17.09 -4.65 -3.84
C ASN A 120 -17.21 -3.48 -4.81
N ALA A 121 -17.78 -3.70 -5.97
CA ALA A 121 -18.08 -2.63 -6.94
C ALA A 121 -18.98 -1.55 -6.32
N ALA A 122 -20.04 -1.95 -5.61
CA ALA A 122 -20.94 -1.01 -4.93
C ALA A 122 -20.24 -0.19 -3.84
N ILE A 123 -19.34 -0.80 -3.05
CA ILE A 123 -18.51 -0.10 -2.06
C ILE A 123 -17.65 0.98 -2.73
N HIS A 124 -17.17 0.74 -3.94
CA HIS A 124 -16.40 1.70 -4.74
C HIS A 124 -17.27 2.68 -5.56
N GLY A 125 -18.59 2.67 -5.35
CA GLY A 125 -19.52 3.59 -6.00
C GLY A 125 -19.82 3.26 -7.46
N ILE A 126 -19.59 2.00 -7.89
CA ILE A 126 -19.94 1.49 -9.20
C ILE A 126 -21.38 0.99 -9.15
N SER A 127 -22.22 1.42 -10.11
CA SER A 127 -23.61 0.96 -10.17
C SER A 127 -23.70 -0.50 -10.58
N TYR A 128 -24.82 -1.15 -10.19
CA TYR A 128 -25.10 -2.53 -10.57
C TYR A 128 -25.07 -2.74 -12.10
N GLY A 129 -25.67 -1.82 -12.86
CA GLY A 129 -25.65 -1.91 -14.32
C GLY A 129 -24.24 -1.82 -14.90
N GLU A 130 -23.39 -0.95 -14.35
CA GLU A 130 -22.00 -0.80 -14.79
C GLU A 130 -21.15 -2.04 -14.47
N ILE A 131 -21.29 -2.64 -13.28
CA ILE A 131 -20.51 -3.83 -12.95
C ILE A 131 -20.94 -5.04 -13.76
N MET A 132 -22.22 -5.17 -14.07
CA MET A 132 -22.74 -6.28 -14.88
C MET A 132 -22.18 -6.28 -16.30
N THR A 133 -21.79 -5.13 -16.87
CA THR A 133 -21.12 -5.08 -18.18
C THR A 133 -19.67 -5.57 -18.15
N ARG A 134 -19.08 -5.79 -16.97
CA ARG A 134 -17.67 -6.17 -16.77
C ARG A 134 -17.49 -7.44 -15.95
N ILE A 135 -18.58 -8.00 -15.45
CA ILE A 135 -18.49 -9.11 -14.49
C ILE A 135 -17.83 -10.34 -15.12
N ASP A 136 -18.12 -10.61 -16.40
CA ASP A 136 -17.54 -11.74 -17.10
C ASP A 136 -16.03 -11.55 -17.34
N ASP A 137 -15.57 -10.33 -17.68
CA ASP A 137 -14.15 -9.99 -17.79
C ASP A 137 -13.42 -10.18 -16.46
N ILE A 138 -14.06 -9.81 -15.34
CA ILE A 138 -13.50 -10.00 -13.99
C ILE A 138 -13.35 -11.48 -13.67
N ILE A 139 -14.38 -12.27 -13.96
CA ILE A 139 -14.41 -13.72 -13.71
C ILE A 139 -13.33 -14.42 -14.56
N GLU A 140 -13.28 -14.11 -15.85
CA GLU A 140 -12.27 -14.64 -16.77
C GLU A 140 -10.86 -14.26 -16.34
N PHE A 141 -10.67 -13.01 -15.90
CA PHE A 141 -9.36 -12.57 -15.40
C PHE A 141 -8.95 -13.31 -14.12
N ALA A 142 -9.89 -13.52 -13.19
CA ALA A 142 -9.63 -14.22 -11.94
C ALA A 142 -9.23 -15.69 -12.16
N ASP A 143 -9.71 -16.30 -13.24
CA ASP A 143 -9.42 -17.68 -13.65
C ASP A 143 -9.61 -18.68 -12.49
N ILE A 144 -10.80 -18.60 -11.85
CA ILE A 144 -11.23 -19.50 -10.77
C ILE A 144 -12.35 -20.45 -11.21
N GLY A 145 -12.77 -20.37 -12.47
CA GLY A 145 -13.71 -21.28 -13.12
C GLY A 145 -15.04 -21.40 -12.37
N GLN A 146 -15.51 -22.63 -12.20
CA GLN A 146 -16.80 -22.95 -11.57
C GLN A 146 -16.91 -22.52 -10.10
N PHE A 147 -15.78 -22.21 -9.43
CA PHE A 147 -15.79 -21.79 -8.03
C PHE A 147 -16.42 -20.39 -7.83
N ILE A 148 -16.64 -19.63 -8.91
CA ILE A 148 -17.20 -18.26 -8.81
C ILE A 148 -18.56 -18.22 -8.11
N ASP A 149 -19.36 -19.27 -8.22
CA ASP A 149 -20.68 -19.37 -7.61
C ASP A 149 -20.68 -20.15 -6.27
N MET A 150 -19.48 -20.44 -5.73
CA MET A 150 -19.30 -20.99 -4.39
C MET A 150 -18.98 -19.88 -3.37
N PRO A 151 -19.31 -20.07 -2.07
CA PRO A 151 -18.96 -19.14 -1.02
C PRO A 151 -17.44 -18.94 -0.88
N VAL A 152 -17.01 -17.69 -0.67
CA VAL A 152 -15.57 -17.33 -0.59
C VAL A 152 -14.86 -18.00 0.57
N LYS A 153 -15.57 -18.39 1.64
CA LYS A 153 -15.00 -19.18 2.76
C LYS A 153 -14.38 -20.51 2.29
N ASP A 154 -14.84 -21.05 1.17
CA ASP A 154 -14.38 -22.32 0.62
C ASP A 154 -13.23 -22.13 -0.40
N TYR A 155 -12.78 -20.88 -0.61
CA TYR A 155 -11.68 -20.57 -1.51
C TYR A 155 -10.33 -20.83 -0.86
N SER A 156 -9.37 -21.26 -1.67
CA SER A 156 -7.96 -21.19 -1.28
C SER A 156 -7.51 -19.73 -1.14
N THR A 157 -6.44 -19.49 -0.39
CA THR A 157 -5.85 -18.14 -0.29
C THR A 157 -5.50 -17.57 -1.67
N GLY A 158 -5.02 -18.42 -2.59
CA GLY A 158 -4.72 -18.03 -3.97
C GLY A 158 -5.95 -17.60 -4.75
N MET A 159 -7.05 -18.38 -4.68
CA MET A 159 -8.32 -18.04 -5.37
C MET A 159 -8.90 -16.72 -4.83
N ASN A 160 -8.91 -16.53 -3.51
CA ASN A 160 -9.38 -15.31 -2.90
C ASN A 160 -8.58 -14.09 -3.40
N ALA A 161 -7.26 -14.21 -3.40
CA ALA A 161 -6.38 -13.15 -3.83
C ALA A 161 -6.49 -12.87 -5.35
N ARG A 162 -6.66 -13.90 -6.20
CA ARG A 162 -6.93 -13.76 -7.63
C ARG A 162 -8.23 -12.99 -7.89
N LEU A 163 -9.30 -13.36 -7.21
CA LEU A 163 -10.59 -12.68 -7.34
C LEU A 163 -10.49 -11.23 -6.87
N ALA A 164 -9.92 -10.99 -5.68
CA ALA A 164 -9.79 -9.64 -5.13
C ALA A 164 -8.96 -8.71 -6.01
N PHE A 165 -7.85 -9.20 -6.56
CA PHE A 165 -7.04 -8.45 -7.53
C PHE A 165 -7.85 -8.14 -8.80
N SER A 166 -8.55 -9.14 -9.34
CA SER A 166 -9.36 -9.00 -10.57
C SER A 166 -10.43 -7.93 -10.41
N VAL A 167 -11.16 -7.95 -9.29
CA VAL A 167 -12.17 -6.93 -8.98
C VAL A 167 -11.51 -5.54 -8.95
N ALA A 168 -10.43 -5.38 -8.17
CA ALA A 168 -9.81 -4.09 -7.94
C ALA A 168 -9.29 -3.41 -9.22
N ILE A 169 -8.75 -4.17 -10.18
CA ILE A 169 -8.22 -3.61 -11.44
C ILE A 169 -9.27 -3.38 -12.52
N HIS A 170 -10.46 -4.00 -12.41
CA HIS A 170 -11.55 -3.84 -13.37
C HIS A 170 -12.59 -2.79 -12.95
N ILE A 171 -12.56 -2.31 -11.70
CA ILE A 171 -13.40 -1.20 -11.21
C ILE A 171 -13.04 0.14 -11.91
N LEU A 172 -11.95 0.20 -12.68
CA LEU A 172 -11.44 1.37 -13.42
C LEU A 172 -11.29 2.62 -12.54
N PRO A 173 -10.48 2.58 -11.50
CA PRO A 173 -10.18 3.74 -10.70
C PRO A 173 -9.36 4.78 -11.50
N ASP A 174 -9.34 6.03 -11.04
CA ASP A 174 -8.45 7.07 -11.56
C ASP A 174 -7.04 6.92 -10.96
N ILE A 175 -6.97 6.38 -9.73
CA ILE A 175 -5.75 6.22 -8.95
C ILE A 175 -5.70 4.80 -8.39
N ILE A 176 -4.53 4.16 -8.52
CA ILE A 176 -4.31 2.79 -8.07
C ILE A 176 -3.13 2.78 -7.09
N PHE A 177 -3.36 2.29 -5.89
CA PHE A 177 -2.32 2.05 -4.91
C PHE A 177 -1.95 0.57 -4.92
N LEU A 178 -0.69 0.29 -5.23
CA LEU A 178 -0.12 -1.05 -5.28
C LEU A 178 0.87 -1.22 -4.13
N ASP A 179 0.61 -2.17 -3.25
CA ASP A 179 1.60 -2.61 -2.26
C ASP A 179 2.40 -3.79 -2.85
N GLU A 180 3.47 -4.17 -2.22
CA GLU A 180 4.37 -5.29 -2.55
C GLU A 180 3.66 -6.63 -2.86
N VAL A 181 2.36 -6.71 -2.59
CA VAL A 181 1.48 -7.88 -2.75
C VAL A 181 1.22 -8.29 -4.21
N LEU A 182 1.97 -7.77 -5.20
CA LEU A 182 1.90 -8.26 -6.60
C LEU A 182 2.38 -9.72 -6.76
N SER A 183 2.87 -10.35 -5.70
CA SER A 183 3.25 -11.78 -5.63
C SER A 183 2.04 -12.71 -5.41
N VAL A 184 0.85 -12.33 -5.92
CA VAL A 184 -0.39 -13.10 -5.78
C VAL A 184 -0.49 -14.17 -6.86
N GLY A 185 -0.90 -15.36 -6.46
CA GLY A 185 -1.08 -16.47 -7.39
C GLY A 185 0.25 -17.07 -7.87
N ASP A 186 0.18 -17.83 -8.95
CA ASP A 186 1.33 -18.40 -9.62
C ASP A 186 2.01 -17.40 -10.58
N ALA A 187 3.14 -17.81 -11.17
CA ALA A 187 3.92 -16.98 -12.09
C ALA A 187 3.11 -16.50 -13.31
N ALA A 188 2.20 -17.33 -13.82
CA ALA A 188 1.36 -17.00 -14.97
C ALA A 188 0.36 -15.89 -14.61
N PHE A 189 -0.29 -15.98 -13.44
CA PHE A 189 -1.20 -14.96 -12.96
C PHE A 189 -0.46 -13.64 -12.63
N GLN A 190 0.72 -13.72 -12.04
CA GLN A 190 1.56 -12.53 -11.79
C GLN A 190 1.91 -11.80 -13.09
N GLN A 191 2.24 -12.54 -14.15
CA GLN A 191 2.47 -11.97 -15.49
C GLN A 191 1.22 -11.27 -16.04
N LYS A 192 0.04 -11.90 -15.90
CA LYS A 192 -1.26 -11.34 -16.30
C LYS A 192 -1.55 -10.04 -15.54
N CYS A 193 -1.30 -10.01 -14.22
CA CYS A 193 -1.43 -8.82 -13.38
C CYS A 193 -0.51 -7.69 -13.86
N MET A 194 0.77 -7.95 -14.08
CA MET A 194 1.73 -6.95 -14.56
C MET A 194 1.37 -6.40 -15.94
N THR A 195 0.90 -7.25 -16.85
CA THR A 195 0.41 -6.83 -18.17
C THR A 195 -0.75 -5.84 -18.03
N ARG A 196 -1.71 -6.13 -17.15
CA ARG A 196 -2.85 -5.26 -16.90
C ARG A 196 -2.45 -3.93 -16.24
N ILE A 197 -1.54 -3.94 -15.27
CA ILE A 197 -1.00 -2.72 -14.65
C ILE A 197 -0.29 -1.84 -15.70
N ASN A 198 0.52 -2.44 -16.58
CA ASN A 198 1.16 -1.70 -17.64
C ASN A 198 0.16 -1.09 -18.65
N GLN A 199 -0.96 -1.77 -18.90
CA GLN A 199 -2.05 -1.19 -19.68
C GLN A 199 -2.66 0.02 -18.98
N LEU A 200 -2.97 -0.07 -17.69
CA LEU A 200 -3.49 1.05 -16.90
C LEU A 200 -2.53 2.25 -16.89
N LYS A 201 -1.21 2.01 -16.85
CA LYS A 201 -0.20 3.09 -17.03
C LYS A 201 -0.33 3.73 -18.41
N ARG A 202 -0.46 2.95 -19.46
CA ARG A 202 -0.67 3.47 -20.86
C ARG A 202 -1.97 4.26 -20.98
N ASP A 203 -3.02 3.83 -20.26
CA ASP A 203 -4.31 4.50 -20.20
C ASP A 203 -4.27 5.76 -19.29
N LYS A 204 -3.08 6.22 -18.90
CA LYS A 204 -2.84 7.40 -18.07
C LYS A 204 -3.54 7.36 -16.71
N LYS A 205 -3.73 6.17 -16.14
CA LYS A 205 -4.13 6.04 -14.74
C LYS A 205 -2.98 6.39 -13.82
N THR A 206 -3.29 7.06 -12.72
CA THR A 206 -2.29 7.39 -11.69
C THR A 206 -1.97 6.15 -10.88
N ILE A 207 -0.69 5.85 -10.71
CA ILE A 207 -0.24 4.65 -10.00
C ILE A 207 0.72 5.07 -8.88
N VAL A 208 0.44 4.60 -7.66
CA VAL A 208 1.38 4.67 -6.54
C VAL A 208 1.82 3.26 -6.20
N PHE A 209 3.09 2.97 -6.40
CA PHE A 209 3.65 1.63 -6.25
C PHE A 209 4.67 1.57 -5.11
N VAL A 210 4.36 0.78 -4.09
CA VAL A 210 5.27 0.49 -2.98
C VAL A 210 5.96 -0.84 -3.24
N SER A 211 7.27 -0.83 -3.42
CA SER A 211 8.03 -2.06 -3.65
C SER A 211 9.50 -1.92 -3.21
N HIS A 212 10.10 -3.06 -2.88
CA HIS A 212 11.54 -3.16 -2.67
C HIS A 212 12.28 -3.68 -3.92
N SER A 213 11.57 -4.13 -4.94
CA SER A 213 12.14 -4.64 -6.19
C SER A 213 12.53 -3.51 -7.13
N GLU A 214 13.84 -3.23 -7.22
CA GLU A 214 14.38 -2.21 -8.14
C GLU A 214 13.95 -2.45 -9.59
N GLY A 215 13.98 -3.71 -10.04
CA GLY A 215 13.61 -4.06 -11.41
C GLY A 215 12.13 -3.81 -11.72
N ALA A 216 11.22 -4.11 -10.79
CA ALA A 216 9.79 -3.85 -10.95
C ALA A 216 9.49 -2.35 -10.94
N VAL A 217 10.12 -1.60 -10.02
CA VAL A 217 9.95 -0.14 -9.91
C VAL A 217 10.43 0.55 -11.18
N LYS A 218 11.64 0.24 -11.69
CA LYS A 218 12.18 0.86 -12.92
C LYS A 218 11.35 0.58 -14.17
N LYS A 219 10.69 -0.56 -14.23
CA LYS A 219 9.78 -0.90 -15.35
C LYS A 219 8.46 -0.12 -15.29
N LEU A 220 7.96 0.15 -14.09
CA LEU A 220 6.62 0.72 -13.91
C LEU A 220 6.63 2.22 -13.65
N CYS A 221 7.60 2.75 -12.88
CA CYS A 221 7.58 4.11 -12.36
C CYS A 221 8.75 4.94 -12.89
N ASP A 222 8.44 6.14 -13.38
CA ASP A 222 9.44 7.08 -13.89
C ASP A 222 9.99 7.98 -12.77
N ARG A 223 9.26 8.13 -11.65
CA ARG A 223 9.64 8.90 -10.46
C ARG A 223 9.54 8.04 -9.20
N ALA A 224 10.42 8.30 -8.24
CA ALA A 224 10.43 7.61 -6.98
C ALA A 224 10.62 8.58 -5.80
N VAL A 225 9.96 8.28 -4.68
CA VAL A 225 10.16 8.90 -3.38
C VAL A 225 10.85 7.88 -2.47
N TRP A 226 12.02 8.25 -1.95
CA TRP A 226 12.77 7.40 -1.04
C TRP A 226 12.51 7.81 0.41
N ILE A 227 11.99 6.86 1.21
CA ILE A 227 11.74 7.02 2.64
C ILE A 227 12.76 6.22 3.45
N HIS A 228 13.34 6.86 4.46
CA HIS A 228 14.27 6.23 5.39
C HIS A 228 14.00 6.71 6.81
N GLN A 229 13.77 5.79 7.74
CA GLN A 229 13.47 6.08 9.16
C GLN A 229 12.36 7.14 9.37
N GLY A 230 11.33 7.04 8.53
CA GLY A 230 10.17 7.93 8.57
C GLY A 230 10.36 9.27 7.88
N GLU A 231 11.52 9.55 7.31
CA GLU A 231 11.84 10.82 6.64
C GLU A 231 11.95 10.62 5.13
N MET A 232 11.57 11.62 4.36
CA MET A 232 11.76 11.65 2.90
C MET A 232 13.19 12.10 2.61
N ILE A 233 13.98 11.23 2.00
CA ILE A 233 15.40 11.49 1.72
C ILE A 233 15.59 12.09 0.33
N MET A 234 14.83 11.60 -0.64
CA MET A 234 14.92 12.05 -2.02
C MET A 234 13.60 11.82 -2.74
N ASP A 235 13.28 12.74 -3.65
CA ASP A 235 12.17 12.70 -4.59
C ASP A 235 12.69 13.09 -5.97
N GLY A 236 12.49 12.27 -6.97
CA GLY A 236 13.00 12.54 -8.32
C GLY A 236 12.92 11.35 -9.27
N PRO A 237 13.60 11.42 -10.43
CA PRO A 237 13.66 10.34 -11.39
C PRO A 237 14.10 9.03 -10.73
N THR A 238 13.43 7.93 -11.09
CA THR A 238 13.64 6.61 -10.46
C THR A 238 15.11 6.18 -10.49
N ASP A 239 15.81 6.40 -11.60
CA ASP A 239 17.23 6.00 -11.74
C ASP A 239 18.14 6.76 -10.78
N ASP A 240 17.93 8.08 -10.63
CA ASP A 240 18.72 8.91 -9.73
C ASP A 240 18.50 8.55 -8.27
N VAL A 241 17.23 8.32 -7.90
CA VAL A 241 16.85 7.90 -6.55
C VAL A 241 17.48 6.53 -6.24
N TYR A 242 17.42 5.55 -7.15
CA TYR A 242 18.07 4.25 -6.94
C TYR A 242 19.61 4.33 -6.92
N LYS A 243 20.22 5.22 -7.70
CA LYS A 243 21.66 5.47 -7.65
C LYS A 243 22.08 5.96 -6.25
N ALA A 244 21.34 6.92 -5.68
CA ALA A 244 21.57 7.43 -4.33
C ALA A 244 21.30 6.36 -3.26
N TYR A 245 20.18 5.62 -3.39
CA TYR A 245 19.81 4.54 -2.50
C TYR A 245 20.87 3.43 -2.46
N ASN A 246 21.33 2.97 -3.64
CA ASN A 246 22.33 1.92 -3.74
C ASN A 246 23.71 2.37 -3.21
N LYS A 247 24.09 3.65 -3.41
CA LYS A 247 25.32 4.22 -2.83
C LYS A 247 25.30 4.17 -1.30
N ARG A 248 24.11 4.33 -0.69
CA ARG A 248 23.99 4.33 0.79
C ARG A 248 23.94 2.91 1.37
N PHE A 249 23.36 1.93 0.66
CA PHE A 249 23.05 0.61 1.25
C PHE A 249 23.72 -0.58 0.59
N LYS A 250 24.17 -0.49 -0.65
CA LYS A 250 24.99 -1.53 -1.25
C LYS A 250 26.46 -1.22 -0.89
N ALA A 251 27.02 -1.95 0.07
CA ALA A 251 28.46 -1.97 0.29
C ALA A 251 29.17 -2.32 -1.03
N PRO A 252 30.36 -1.78 -1.32
CA PRO A 252 31.14 -2.21 -2.45
C PRO A 252 31.32 -3.73 -2.36
N LYS A 253 31.01 -4.47 -3.44
CA LYS A 253 31.36 -5.89 -3.53
C LYS A 253 32.85 -5.97 -3.22
N ALA A 254 33.20 -6.71 -2.15
CA ALA A 254 34.58 -7.04 -1.88
C ALA A 254 35.20 -7.61 -3.16
N PRO A 255 36.40 -7.17 -3.58
CA PRO A 255 37.05 -7.73 -4.76
C PRO A 255 37.12 -9.24 -4.57
N ALA A 256 36.74 -9.99 -5.60
CA ALA A 256 36.86 -11.44 -5.61
C ALA A 256 38.32 -11.76 -5.21
N ARG A 257 38.47 -12.54 -4.13
CA ARG A 257 39.77 -13.06 -3.76
C ARG A 257 40.28 -13.82 -4.99
N ALA A 258 41.35 -13.30 -5.61
CA ALA A 258 42.10 -14.03 -6.57
C ALA A 258 42.49 -15.37 -5.95
N SER A 259 42.04 -16.46 -6.53
CA SER A 259 42.52 -17.80 -6.19
C SER A 259 44.04 -17.76 -6.43
N ALA A 260 44.81 -17.80 -5.36
CA ALA A 260 46.20 -18.10 -5.45
C ALA A 260 46.32 -19.60 -5.73
N ASP A 261 46.90 -19.92 -6.86
CA ASP A 261 47.40 -21.22 -7.20
C ASP A 261 48.58 -21.62 -6.29
#